data_46a287482ebe84c631771080bea7d63f
#
_entry.id   46a287482ebe84c631771080bea7d63f
#
_cell.length_a   1.000
_cell.length_b   1.000
_cell.length_c   1.000
_cell.angle_alpha   90.00
_cell.angle_beta   90.00
_cell.angle_gamma   90.00
#
_symmetry.space_group_name_H-M   'P 1'
#
loop_
_entity.id
_entity.type
_entity.pdbx_description
1 polymer ?
#
loop_
_entity_poly.entity_id
_entity_poly.type
_entity_poly.pdbx_seq_one_letter_code
_entity_poly.pdbx_strand_id
1 'polypeptide(L)'
;MSRSRGSVAGGIALAAAALLAAAVPTSVSAAPAPVPSAALPASSADTYYASAEGKTGTALKAALNDIISEQTRLSYSQVWDALGDTDEDPYDPDNVILLYSGRSQSKSEHGGNLGDWNREHVWAKSHGDFGTRTGPGTDLHHLRPTDVRVNSIRGNKDFDNGGSAVSGAPGNYTDGDSFEPRDAVKGDVARMILYMAVRYEGEDGFADLEPNDRVGNGSAPYHGRIGVLKQWHREDPPDSFERNRNEVIYNEYQRNRNPFIDRPEWVEAIW
;
A
#
# COMPACT_ATOMS: atom_id res chain seq x y z
N MET A 1 15.31 -68.00 46.42
CA MET A 1 14.25 -69.01 46.19
C MET A 1 13.72 -68.75 44.78
N SER A 2 14.24 -69.40 43.83
CA SER A 2 13.99 -70.75 43.30
C SER A 2 12.70 -70.86 42.50
N ARG A 3 12.92 -71.16 41.25
CA ARG A 3 12.31 -72.10 40.30
C ARG A 3 11.37 -71.38 39.25
N SER A 4 11.34 -71.74 38.02
CA SER A 4 11.91 -72.79 37.17
C SER A 4 11.08 -72.85 35.89
N ARG A 5 11.74 -72.89 34.78
CA ARG A 5 11.52 -73.63 33.53
C ARG A 5 10.09 -73.94 33.01
N GLY A 6 9.93 -73.77 31.73
CA GLY A 6 9.00 -74.44 30.86
C GLY A 6 9.11 -74.03 29.39
N SER A 7 10.03 -74.75 28.67
CA SER A 7 10.03 -74.78 27.21
C SER A 7 8.99 -75.74 26.69
N VAL A 8 8.25 -75.38 25.64
CA VAL A 8 7.66 -76.37 24.72
C VAL A 8 7.85 -75.85 23.29
N ALA A 9 8.57 -76.62 22.50
CA ALA A 9 8.72 -76.44 21.05
C ALA A 9 7.52 -77.07 20.33
N GLY A 10 7.05 -76.45 19.32
CA GLY A 10 6.00 -76.98 18.45
C GLY A 10 6.14 -76.49 17.02
N GLY A 11 6.34 -77.41 16.13
CA GLY A 11 6.85 -77.40 14.80
C GLY A 11 6.13 -76.55 13.74
N ILE A 12 6.92 -76.35 12.77
CA ILE A 12 6.78 -75.64 11.53
C ILE A 12 5.89 -76.36 10.55
N ALA A 13 5.00 -75.69 9.84
CA ALA A 13 4.51 -76.06 8.52
C ALA A 13 4.61 -74.86 7.60
N LEU A 14 5.56 -74.90 6.64
CA LEU A 14 5.65 -73.98 5.53
C LEU A 14 4.54 -74.33 4.50
N ALA A 15 3.66 -73.35 4.26
CA ALA A 15 2.82 -73.37 3.07
C ALA A 15 3.29 -72.23 2.16
N ALA A 16 3.87 -72.62 1.01
CA ALA A 16 4.24 -71.72 -0.07
C ALA A 16 2.99 -71.30 -0.86
N ALA A 17 2.58 -70.09 -0.71
CA ALA A 17 1.54 -69.52 -1.59
C ALA A 17 2.22 -68.72 -2.73
N ALA A 18 2.05 -69.20 -3.95
CA ALA A 18 2.47 -68.44 -5.14
C ALA A 18 1.51 -67.32 -5.43
N LEU A 19 2.00 -66.07 -5.30
CA LEU A 19 1.26 -64.87 -5.76
C LEU A 19 1.46 -64.70 -7.26
N LEU A 20 0.42 -64.88 -8.05
CA LEU A 20 0.34 -64.35 -9.43
C LEU A 20 0.15 -62.82 -9.34
N ALA A 21 1.17 -62.09 -9.76
CA ALA A 21 1.06 -60.67 -9.96
C ALA A 21 0.35 -60.37 -11.29
N ALA A 22 -0.89 -59.92 -11.24
CA ALA A 22 -1.59 -59.37 -12.40
C ALA A 22 -1.08 -57.95 -12.68
N ALA A 23 -0.42 -57.78 -13.81
CA ALA A 23 0.00 -56.44 -14.29
C ALA A 23 -1.24 -55.64 -14.73
N VAL A 24 -1.56 -54.59 -14.02
CA VAL A 24 -2.58 -53.62 -14.41
C VAL A 24 -1.95 -52.62 -15.39
N PRO A 25 -2.46 -52.45 -16.61
CA PRO A 25 -1.94 -51.44 -17.52
C PRO A 25 -2.25 -50.04 -16.98
N THR A 26 -1.22 -49.28 -16.64
CA THR A 26 -1.34 -47.86 -16.33
C THR A 26 -1.59 -47.08 -17.61
N SER A 27 -2.83 -46.65 -17.81
CA SER A 27 -3.16 -45.66 -18.84
C SER A 27 -2.53 -44.32 -18.48
N VAL A 28 -1.50 -43.90 -19.20
CA VAL A 28 -0.92 -42.56 -19.12
C VAL A 28 -1.94 -41.64 -19.77
N SER A 29 -2.68 -40.86 -18.92
CA SER A 29 -3.51 -39.75 -19.38
C SER A 29 -2.59 -38.64 -19.88
N ALA A 30 -2.65 -38.33 -21.17
CA ALA A 30 -1.94 -37.19 -21.71
C ALA A 30 -2.48 -35.88 -21.04
N ALA A 31 -1.56 -35.07 -20.55
CA ALA A 31 -1.93 -33.75 -20.02
C ALA A 31 -2.62 -32.91 -21.11
N PRO A 32 -3.71 -32.19 -20.80
CA PRO A 32 -4.35 -31.33 -21.78
C PRO A 32 -3.35 -30.27 -22.26
N ALA A 33 -3.37 -30.01 -23.58
CA ALA A 33 -2.57 -28.95 -24.17
C ALA A 33 -2.90 -27.60 -23.52
N PRO A 34 -1.91 -26.69 -23.32
CA PRO A 34 -2.19 -25.37 -22.78
C PRO A 34 -3.14 -24.63 -23.70
N VAL A 35 -4.32 -24.26 -23.18
CA VAL A 35 -5.25 -23.38 -23.89
C VAL A 35 -4.54 -22.02 -24.06
N PRO A 36 -4.57 -21.43 -25.27
CA PRO A 36 -4.04 -20.08 -25.44
C PRO A 36 -4.78 -19.14 -24.48
N SER A 37 -4.02 -18.47 -23.62
CA SER A 37 -4.55 -17.44 -22.74
C SER A 37 -5.13 -16.36 -23.66
N ALA A 38 -6.45 -16.24 -23.70
CA ALA A 38 -7.07 -15.08 -24.33
C ALA A 38 -6.55 -13.84 -23.59
N ALA A 39 -5.98 -12.88 -24.31
CA ALA A 39 -5.60 -11.61 -23.73
C ALA A 39 -6.83 -11.04 -23.02
N LEU A 40 -6.70 -10.77 -21.73
CA LEU A 40 -7.77 -10.09 -20.99
C LEU A 40 -8.05 -8.77 -21.70
N PRO A 41 -9.30 -8.33 -21.78
CA PRO A 41 -9.59 -6.99 -22.30
C PRO A 41 -8.80 -5.96 -21.51
N ALA A 42 -8.21 -4.98 -22.21
CA ALA A 42 -7.47 -3.90 -21.58
C ALA A 42 -8.28 -3.34 -20.41
N SER A 43 -7.68 -3.24 -19.24
CA SER A 43 -8.34 -2.67 -18.06
C SER A 43 -8.65 -1.20 -18.32
N SER A 44 -9.60 -0.62 -17.59
CA SER A 44 -9.84 0.82 -17.65
C SER A 44 -8.57 1.63 -17.36
N ALA A 45 -7.69 1.09 -16.53
CA ALA A 45 -6.37 1.65 -16.25
C ALA A 45 -5.46 1.68 -17.49
N ASP A 46 -5.46 0.63 -18.33
CA ASP A 46 -4.63 0.59 -19.54
C ASP A 46 -5.01 1.70 -20.52
N THR A 47 -6.31 1.98 -20.67
CA THR A 47 -6.79 3.08 -21.50
C THR A 47 -6.48 4.43 -20.88
N TYR A 48 -6.60 4.54 -19.55
CA TYR A 48 -6.35 5.75 -18.79
C TYR A 48 -4.91 6.26 -18.96
N TYR A 49 -3.95 5.34 -18.95
CA TYR A 49 -2.52 5.67 -19.05
C TYR A 49 -1.91 5.54 -20.47
N ALA A 50 -2.72 5.41 -21.50
CA ALA A 50 -2.25 5.10 -22.87
C ALA A 50 -1.15 6.05 -23.39
N SER A 51 -1.21 7.35 -23.04
CA SER A 51 -0.20 8.33 -23.47
C SER A 51 1.13 8.24 -22.70
N ALA A 52 1.18 7.51 -21.60
CA ALA A 52 2.39 7.30 -20.78
C ALA A 52 3.14 6.01 -21.16
N GLU A 53 2.48 5.08 -21.84
CA GLU A 53 3.05 3.78 -22.19
C GLU A 53 4.35 3.90 -22.99
N GLY A 54 5.35 3.08 -22.60
CA GLY A 54 6.67 3.04 -23.23
C GLY A 54 7.60 4.21 -22.90
N LYS A 55 7.17 5.17 -22.07
CA LYS A 55 8.00 6.28 -21.62
C LYS A 55 8.78 5.92 -20.35
N THR A 56 9.86 6.65 -20.09
CA THR A 56 10.69 6.54 -18.87
C THR A 56 11.21 7.91 -18.43
N GLY A 57 11.73 7.99 -17.21
CA GLY A 57 12.35 9.21 -16.67
C GLY A 57 11.41 10.41 -16.71
N THR A 58 11.96 11.57 -17.01
CA THR A 58 11.21 12.84 -17.07
C THR A 58 10.07 12.82 -18.08
N ALA A 59 10.19 12.08 -19.18
CA ALA A 59 9.13 11.96 -20.17
C ALA A 59 7.93 11.17 -19.65
N LEU A 60 8.16 10.15 -18.83
CA LEU A 60 7.10 9.42 -18.13
C LEU A 60 6.47 10.29 -17.06
N LYS A 61 7.29 10.95 -16.21
CA LYS A 61 6.81 11.85 -15.16
C LYS A 61 5.89 12.93 -15.72
N ALA A 62 6.29 13.61 -16.80
CA ALA A 62 5.48 14.64 -17.45
C ALA A 62 4.18 14.08 -18.04
N ALA A 63 4.22 12.93 -18.72
CA ALA A 63 3.01 12.32 -19.27
C ALA A 63 2.02 11.90 -18.16
N LEU A 64 2.51 11.41 -17.02
CA LEU A 64 1.68 11.09 -15.88
C LEU A 64 1.10 12.35 -15.23
N ASN A 65 1.89 13.42 -15.09
CA ASN A 65 1.40 14.71 -14.61
C ASN A 65 0.23 15.20 -15.47
N ASP A 66 0.37 15.22 -16.80
CA ASP A 66 -0.71 15.60 -17.72
C ASP A 66 -2.01 14.77 -17.48
N ILE A 67 -1.87 13.44 -17.32
CA ILE A 67 -3.00 12.53 -17.15
C ILE A 67 -3.73 12.76 -15.80
N ILE A 68 -2.96 12.89 -14.71
CA ILE A 68 -3.55 12.90 -13.36
C ILE A 68 -3.91 14.30 -12.87
N SER A 69 -3.54 15.36 -13.60
CA SER A 69 -3.81 16.75 -13.20
C SER A 69 -5.23 17.22 -13.48
N GLU A 70 -5.96 16.55 -14.37
CA GLU A 70 -7.37 16.81 -14.63
C GLU A 70 -8.27 16.17 -13.58
N GLN A 71 -8.08 16.55 -12.30
CA GLN A 71 -8.84 16.01 -11.19
C GLN A 71 -9.97 16.94 -10.72
N THR A 72 -11.05 16.36 -10.22
CA THR A 72 -12.03 17.09 -9.41
C THR A 72 -11.41 17.42 -8.06
N ARG A 73 -11.38 18.69 -7.70
CA ARG A 73 -10.79 19.15 -6.44
C ARG A 73 -11.86 19.28 -5.35
N LEU A 74 -11.62 18.69 -4.20
CA LEU A 74 -12.49 18.72 -3.04
C LEU A 74 -12.22 19.97 -2.17
N SER A 75 -13.22 20.41 -1.43
CA SER A 75 -13.00 21.30 -0.29
C SER A 75 -12.46 20.49 0.90
N TYR A 76 -11.78 21.18 1.82
CA TYR A 76 -11.23 20.52 3.01
C TYR A 76 -12.31 19.88 3.90
N SER A 77 -13.54 20.42 3.93
CA SER A 77 -14.67 19.81 4.64
C SER A 77 -15.15 18.50 3.99
N GLN A 78 -15.18 18.41 2.65
CA GLN A 78 -15.58 17.19 1.95
C GLN A 78 -14.62 16.02 2.15
N VAL A 79 -13.38 16.29 2.54
CA VAL A 79 -12.39 15.24 2.82
C VAL A 79 -12.81 14.35 3.99
N TRP A 80 -13.63 14.82 4.94
CA TRP A 80 -14.11 13.98 6.04
C TRP A 80 -14.95 12.80 5.53
N ASP A 81 -15.96 13.11 4.72
CA ASP A 81 -16.86 12.10 4.15
C ASP A 81 -16.09 11.19 3.20
N ALA A 82 -15.23 11.79 2.36
CA ALA A 82 -14.42 11.04 1.40
C ALA A 82 -13.48 10.02 2.07
N LEU A 83 -12.84 10.36 3.18
CA LEU A 83 -12.02 9.42 3.94
C LEU A 83 -12.85 8.32 4.59
N GLY A 84 -14.10 8.59 4.95
CA GLY A 84 -15.04 7.59 5.41
C GLY A 84 -15.26 6.47 4.39
N ASP A 85 -15.25 6.81 3.10
CA ASP A 85 -15.47 5.85 2.01
C ASP A 85 -14.17 5.25 1.48
N THR A 86 -13.12 6.07 1.30
CA THR A 86 -11.85 5.59 0.75
C THR A 86 -11.08 4.67 1.69
N ASP A 87 -11.25 4.85 2.98
CA ASP A 87 -10.54 4.11 4.03
C ASP A 87 -11.50 3.26 4.88
N GLU A 88 -12.68 2.93 4.33
CA GLU A 88 -13.67 2.08 4.98
C GLU A 88 -13.08 0.74 5.39
N ASP A 89 -13.40 0.30 6.60
CA ASP A 89 -13.03 -1.03 7.07
C ASP A 89 -13.81 -2.10 6.27
N PRO A 90 -13.15 -2.99 5.53
CA PRO A 90 -13.83 -4.02 4.74
C PRO A 90 -14.65 -5.02 5.55
N TYR A 91 -14.52 -5.02 6.87
CA TYR A 91 -15.26 -5.90 7.80
C TYR A 91 -16.33 -5.15 8.62
N ASP A 92 -16.28 -3.82 8.65
CA ASP A 92 -17.23 -2.99 9.39
C ASP A 92 -17.44 -1.64 8.65
N PRO A 93 -18.52 -1.50 7.85
CA PRO A 93 -18.73 -0.33 7.01
C PRO A 93 -19.02 0.96 7.81
N ASP A 94 -19.25 0.89 9.11
CA ASP A 94 -19.41 2.05 9.98
C ASP A 94 -18.06 2.61 10.46
N ASN A 95 -16.95 1.92 10.12
CA ASN A 95 -15.59 2.25 10.56
C ASN A 95 -14.66 2.61 9.41
N VAL A 96 -13.54 3.24 9.75
CA VAL A 96 -12.35 3.44 8.90
C VAL A 96 -11.14 2.72 9.47
N ILE A 97 -10.20 2.34 8.61
CA ILE A 97 -8.88 1.84 9.03
C ILE A 97 -7.89 2.99 9.14
N LEU A 98 -7.36 3.20 10.33
CA LEU A 98 -6.37 4.25 10.60
C LEU A 98 -4.99 3.86 10.07
N LEU A 99 -4.36 4.73 9.27
CA LEU A 99 -3.12 4.46 8.54
C LEU A 99 -2.01 3.87 9.43
N TYR A 100 -1.57 4.64 10.43
CA TYR A 100 -0.38 4.26 11.21
C TYR A 100 -0.65 3.19 12.28
N SER A 101 -1.83 3.17 12.87
CA SER A 101 -2.16 2.15 13.89
C SER A 101 -2.75 0.86 13.31
N GLY A 102 -3.31 0.89 12.12
CA GLY A 102 -4.08 -0.22 11.55
C GLY A 102 -5.40 -0.50 12.28
N ARG A 103 -5.80 0.38 13.21
CA ARG A 103 -6.98 0.20 14.04
C ARG A 103 -8.23 0.58 13.27
N SER A 104 -9.26 -0.24 13.39
CA SER A 104 -10.63 0.08 13.00
C SER A 104 -11.24 1.04 14.01
N GLN A 105 -11.85 2.14 13.53
CA GLN A 105 -12.50 3.14 14.36
C GLN A 105 -13.71 3.74 13.66
N SER A 106 -14.76 4.06 14.44
CA SER A 106 -16.00 4.62 13.89
C SER A 106 -15.74 5.86 13.03
N LYS A 107 -16.39 5.90 11.86
CA LYS A 107 -16.39 7.06 10.96
C LYS A 107 -16.82 8.34 11.66
N SER A 108 -17.71 8.26 12.67
CA SER A 108 -18.19 9.41 13.43
C SER A 108 -17.23 9.92 14.50
N GLU A 109 -16.21 9.14 14.89
CA GLU A 109 -15.24 9.51 15.93
C GLU A 109 -14.06 10.30 15.34
N HIS A 110 -14.34 11.37 14.62
CA HIS A 110 -13.32 12.20 13.99
C HIS A 110 -13.32 13.63 14.55
N GLY A 111 -12.15 14.26 14.56
CA GLY A 111 -12.01 15.63 15.04
C GLY A 111 -10.60 16.00 15.43
N GLY A 112 -10.45 16.69 16.55
CA GLY A 112 -9.17 17.15 17.07
C GLY A 112 -8.87 16.73 18.50
N ASN A 113 -9.76 15.97 19.15
CA ASN A 113 -9.56 15.51 20.53
C ASN A 113 -8.69 14.25 20.58
N LEU A 114 -8.07 14.01 21.72
CA LEU A 114 -7.40 12.73 21.96
C LEU A 114 -8.45 11.60 21.95
N GLY A 115 -8.20 10.61 21.11
CA GLY A 115 -9.11 9.50 20.86
C GLY A 115 -9.86 9.60 19.55
N ASP A 116 -9.99 10.79 18.97
CA ASP A 116 -10.51 10.97 17.61
C ASP A 116 -9.46 10.52 16.57
N TRP A 117 -9.94 10.25 15.36
CA TRP A 117 -9.08 10.26 14.18
C TRP A 117 -9.19 11.61 13.45
N ASN A 118 -8.15 11.96 12.68
CA ASN A 118 -8.14 13.17 11.86
C ASN A 118 -7.49 12.92 10.48
N ARG A 119 -7.46 13.98 9.66
CA ARG A 119 -6.93 13.97 8.31
C ARG A 119 -5.41 14.12 8.34
N GLU A 120 -4.70 13.01 8.19
CA GLU A 120 -3.26 13.01 8.01
C GLU A 120 -2.91 13.48 6.61
N HIS A 121 -2.00 14.43 6.50
CA HIS A 121 -1.32 14.79 5.26
C HIS A 121 -0.01 14.02 5.18
N VAL A 122 0.01 12.89 4.47
CA VAL A 122 1.21 12.04 4.34
C VAL A 122 2.36 12.82 3.72
N TRP A 123 2.14 13.57 2.65
CA TRP A 123 3.02 14.70 2.33
C TRP A 123 2.73 15.83 3.31
N ALA A 124 3.65 16.12 4.22
CA ALA A 124 3.43 17.12 5.25
C ALA A 124 3.05 18.49 4.64
N LYS A 125 1.89 19.02 5.01
CA LYS A 125 1.32 20.25 4.41
C LYS A 125 2.17 21.51 4.59
N SER A 126 3.16 21.48 5.48
CA SER A 126 4.17 22.52 5.63
C SER A 126 5.29 22.40 4.60
N HIS A 127 5.53 21.21 4.02
CA HIS A 127 6.52 21.02 2.96
C HIS A 127 5.93 21.54 1.64
N GLY A 128 6.37 22.72 1.21
CA GLY A 128 5.79 23.46 0.10
C GLY A 128 4.68 24.45 0.52
N ASP A 129 4.39 24.55 1.83
CA ASP A 129 3.50 25.57 2.45
C ASP A 129 2.11 25.67 1.81
N PHE A 130 1.54 24.54 1.38
CA PHE A 130 0.20 24.52 0.78
C PHE A 130 -0.94 24.52 1.81
N GLY A 131 -0.67 24.12 3.06
CA GLY A 131 -1.66 24.09 4.14
C GLY A 131 -2.84 23.17 3.85
N THR A 132 -4.05 23.69 3.99
CA THR A 132 -5.31 22.99 3.68
C THR A 132 -6.02 23.58 2.46
N ARG A 133 -5.29 24.27 1.59
CA ARG A 133 -5.85 24.85 0.36
C ARG A 133 -6.31 23.75 -0.59
N THR A 134 -7.41 24.01 -1.27
CA THR A 134 -7.93 23.14 -2.34
C THR A 134 -6.84 22.87 -3.39
N GLY A 135 -6.61 21.61 -3.67
CA GLY A 135 -5.48 21.11 -4.42
C GLY A 135 -4.65 20.18 -3.55
N PRO A 136 -3.34 20.41 -3.35
CA PRO A 136 -2.50 19.49 -2.56
C PRO A 136 -2.98 19.35 -1.10
N GLY A 137 -3.62 20.37 -0.53
CA GLY A 137 -4.16 20.31 0.84
C GLY A 137 -5.45 19.51 0.99
N THR A 138 -6.04 19.03 -0.11
CA THR A 138 -7.31 18.29 -0.14
C THR A 138 -7.27 17.06 -1.05
N ASP A 139 -6.10 16.67 -1.51
CA ASP A 139 -5.93 15.54 -2.41
C ASP A 139 -6.00 14.21 -1.65
N LEU A 140 -7.00 13.40 -1.98
CA LEU A 140 -7.26 12.13 -1.31
C LEU A 140 -6.13 11.11 -1.52
N HIS A 141 -5.34 11.22 -2.58
CA HIS A 141 -4.26 10.27 -2.82
C HIS A 141 -3.15 10.31 -1.78
N HIS A 142 -3.08 11.38 -0.95
CA HIS A 142 -2.16 11.42 0.19
C HIS A 142 -2.83 11.78 1.52
N LEU A 143 -4.15 12.01 1.55
CA LEU A 143 -4.88 12.20 2.80
C LEU A 143 -5.38 10.85 3.34
N ARG A 144 -5.16 10.60 4.62
CA ARG A 144 -5.55 9.36 5.29
C ARG A 144 -6.13 9.62 6.68
N PRO A 145 -7.10 8.81 7.16
CA PRO A 145 -7.49 8.85 8.56
C PRO A 145 -6.34 8.32 9.43
N THR A 146 -6.03 9.03 10.51
CA THR A 146 -5.06 8.57 11.50
C THR A 146 -5.41 9.08 12.90
N ASP A 147 -4.93 8.40 13.92
CA ASP A 147 -5.02 8.80 15.32
C ASP A 147 -4.51 10.23 15.51
N VAL A 148 -5.28 11.10 16.18
CA VAL A 148 -4.86 12.49 16.49
C VAL A 148 -3.52 12.51 17.21
N ARG A 149 -3.29 11.59 18.16
CA ARG A 149 -2.02 11.50 18.88
C ARG A 149 -0.88 11.08 17.97
N VAL A 150 -1.08 10.07 17.13
CA VAL A 150 -0.03 9.56 16.22
C VAL A 150 0.29 10.61 15.15
N ASN A 151 -0.72 11.29 14.60
CA ASN A 151 -0.53 12.42 13.70
C ASN A 151 0.32 13.53 14.35
N SER A 152 0.05 13.85 15.62
CA SER A 152 0.84 14.84 16.36
C SER A 152 2.30 14.42 16.56
N ILE A 153 2.56 13.12 16.78
CA ILE A 153 3.91 12.57 16.91
C ILE A 153 4.64 12.59 15.56
N ARG A 154 3.97 12.20 14.47
CA ARG A 154 4.52 12.28 13.13
C ARG A 154 4.84 13.73 12.77
N GLY A 155 3.93 14.67 13.05
CA GLY A 155 4.14 16.09 12.81
C GLY A 155 4.36 16.41 11.33
N ASN A 156 5.49 17.02 11.02
CA ASN A 156 5.92 17.31 9.64
C ASN A 156 7.26 16.63 9.30
N LYS A 157 7.58 15.54 9.98
CA LYS A 157 8.82 14.81 9.74
C LYS A 157 8.83 14.15 8.37
N ASP A 158 10.02 14.03 7.83
CA ASP A 158 10.25 13.22 6.65
C ASP A 158 10.08 11.72 6.95
N PHE A 159 10.18 10.87 5.94
CA PHE A 159 10.14 9.42 6.08
C PHE A 159 11.55 8.82 5.93
N ASP A 160 11.96 8.05 6.91
CA ASP A 160 13.22 7.28 6.94
C ASP A 160 13.06 6.08 7.88
N ASN A 161 13.98 5.13 7.81
CA ASN A 161 14.01 3.99 8.71
C ASN A 161 14.62 4.39 10.08
N GLY A 162 14.09 3.79 11.15
CA GLY A 162 14.68 3.86 12.47
C GLY A 162 14.00 4.78 13.47
N GLY A 163 14.71 5.08 14.55
CA GLY A 163 14.18 5.83 15.67
C GLY A 163 13.69 4.96 16.83
N SER A 164 12.86 5.55 17.69
CA SER A 164 12.24 4.90 18.84
C SER A 164 10.80 4.53 18.55
N ALA A 165 10.32 3.44 19.15
CA ALA A 165 8.93 2.97 18.97
C ALA A 165 7.92 4.04 19.38
N VAL A 166 6.90 4.24 18.53
CA VAL A 166 5.80 5.18 18.77
C VAL A 166 4.81 4.58 19.76
N SER A 167 4.63 5.28 20.88
CA SER A 167 3.68 4.82 21.92
C SER A 167 2.24 4.87 21.41
N GLY A 168 1.53 3.75 21.46
CA GLY A 168 0.13 3.61 21.05
C GLY A 168 -0.04 3.30 19.55
N ALA A 169 1.04 3.18 18.80
CA ALA A 169 1.03 2.74 17.39
C ALA A 169 2.17 1.73 17.14
N PRO A 170 2.00 0.46 17.53
CA PRO A 170 3.03 -0.56 17.37
C PRO A 170 3.50 -0.70 15.93
N GLY A 171 4.80 -0.95 15.76
CA GLY A 171 5.41 -1.10 14.43
C GLY A 171 5.83 0.23 13.78
N ASN A 172 5.45 1.37 14.36
CA ASN A 172 5.93 2.67 13.91
C ASN A 172 7.09 3.14 14.79
N TYR A 173 8.04 3.85 14.18
CA TYR A 173 9.21 4.41 14.86
C TYR A 173 9.39 5.88 14.49
N THR A 174 10.05 6.65 15.36
CA THR A 174 10.32 8.08 15.10
C THR A 174 11.54 8.55 15.86
N ASP A 175 12.21 9.53 15.31
CA ASP A 175 13.30 10.29 15.95
C ASP A 175 13.06 11.80 15.86
N GLY A 176 14.12 12.61 15.78
CA GLY A 176 14.03 14.07 15.76
C GLY A 176 13.45 14.64 14.45
N ASP A 177 13.69 14.00 13.32
CA ASP A 177 13.41 14.54 11.99
C ASP A 177 12.77 13.53 11.02
N SER A 178 12.59 12.26 11.43
CA SER A 178 11.97 11.24 10.61
C SER A 178 10.90 10.42 11.32
N PHE A 179 10.10 9.73 10.49
CA PHE A 179 9.07 8.80 10.92
C PHE A 179 9.11 7.56 10.03
N GLU A 180 9.15 6.38 10.65
CA GLU A 180 9.02 5.08 9.98
C GLU A 180 7.64 4.51 10.26
N PRO A 181 6.78 4.34 9.27
CA PRO A 181 5.48 3.69 9.45
C PRO A 181 5.63 2.17 9.62
N ARG A 182 4.59 1.52 10.15
CA ARG A 182 4.51 0.06 10.23
C ARG A 182 4.67 -0.60 8.85
N ASP A 183 5.25 -1.80 8.81
CA ASP A 183 5.62 -2.47 7.56
C ASP A 183 4.46 -2.60 6.56
N ALA A 184 3.26 -2.88 7.05
CA ALA A 184 2.06 -3.07 6.23
C ALA A 184 1.51 -1.81 5.54
N VAL A 185 2.16 -0.65 5.66
CA VAL A 185 1.76 0.59 4.96
C VAL A 185 2.98 1.40 4.50
N LYS A 186 4.15 0.81 4.52
CA LYS A 186 5.38 1.46 4.02
C LYS A 186 5.26 1.78 2.54
N GLY A 187 4.79 0.82 1.76
CA GLY A 187 4.54 0.98 0.33
C GLY A 187 3.46 2.00 0.04
N ASP A 188 2.33 1.96 0.78
CA ASP A 188 1.27 2.96 0.66
C ASP A 188 1.82 4.38 0.82
N VAL A 189 2.57 4.62 1.92
CA VAL A 189 3.19 5.91 2.20
C VAL A 189 4.13 6.33 1.08
N ALA A 190 4.98 5.42 0.61
CA ALA A 190 5.90 5.70 -0.50
C ALA A 190 5.14 6.11 -1.77
N ARG A 191 4.12 5.36 -2.17
CA ARG A 191 3.31 5.65 -3.36
C ARG A 191 2.50 6.95 -3.24
N MET A 192 2.11 7.35 -2.03
CA MET A 192 1.47 8.65 -1.78
C MET A 192 2.45 9.81 -1.97
N ILE A 193 3.66 9.70 -1.43
CA ILE A 193 4.71 10.72 -1.60
C ILE A 193 5.09 10.85 -3.08
N LEU A 194 5.30 9.73 -3.77
CA LEU A 194 5.68 9.72 -5.19
C LEU A 194 4.55 10.25 -6.09
N TYR A 195 3.29 9.97 -5.75
CA TYR A 195 2.15 10.57 -6.44
C TYR A 195 2.15 12.10 -6.32
N MET A 196 2.35 12.63 -5.12
CA MET A 196 2.38 14.08 -4.89
C MET A 196 3.49 14.75 -5.70
N ALA A 197 4.65 14.11 -5.82
CA ALA A 197 5.77 14.58 -6.60
C ALA A 197 5.53 14.58 -8.13
N VAL A 198 4.63 13.73 -8.61
CA VAL A 198 4.21 13.76 -10.03
C VAL A 198 3.06 14.72 -10.25
N ARG A 199 2.12 14.79 -9.31
CA ARG A 199 0.90 15.58 -9.47
C ARG A 199 1.14 17.10 -9.35
N TYR A 200 2.09 17.52 -8.52
CA TYR A 200 2.32 18.93 -8.19
C TYR A 200 3.72 19.39 -8.62
N GLU A 201 3.86 19.68 -9.91
CA GLU A 201 5.08 20.11 -10.60
C GLU A 201 5.24 21.65 -10.64
N GLY A 202 4.54 22.39 -9.77
CA GLY A 202 4.66 23.84 -9.69
C GLY A 202 3.80 24.66 -10.65
N GLU A 203 3.02 24.03 -11.53
CA GLU A 203 2.31 24.71 -12.62
C GLU A 203 0.96 25.32 -12.19
N ASP A 204 0.34 24.82 -11.13
CA ASP A 204 -1.03 25.20 -10.70
C ASP A 204 -1.07 26.17 -9.50
N GLY A 205 0.01 26.91 -9.30
CA GLY A 205 0.12 27.94 -8.24
C GLY A 205 0.53 27.39 -6.89
N PHE A 206 1.02 26.15 -6.84
CA PHE A 206 1.67 25.53 -5.70
C PHE A 206 3.17 25.35 -5.97
N ALA A 207 3.92 25.01 -4.94
CA ALA A 207 5.32 24.68 -5.13
C ALA A 207 5.47 23.36 -5.91
N ASP A 208 6.57 23.24 -6.62
CA ASP A 208 7.03 22.01 -7.22
C ASP A 208 7.47 21.04 -6.10
N LEU A 209 6.71 19.95 -5.93
CA LEU A 209 6.92 18.98 -4.87
C LEU A 209 7.83 17.87 -5.35
N GLU A 210 9.02 17.71 -4.74
CA GLU A 210 9.99 16.73 -5.17
C GLU A 210 10.48 15.83 -4.02
N PRO A 211 10.67 14.52 -4.25
CA PRO A 211 11.36 13.69 -3.28
C PRO A 211 12.85 13.98 -3.33
N ASN A 212 13.52 13.94 -2.17
CA ASN A 212 14.98 14.03 -2.09
C ASN A 212 15.56 12.94 -1.19
N ASP A 213 16.87 12.83 -1.11
CA ASP A 213 17.52 11.84 -0.24
C ASP A 213 17.96 12.44 1.10
N ARG A 214 17.11 13.27 1.72
CA ARG A 214 17.38 13.96 2.99
C ARG A 214 16.18 13.89 3.90
N VAL A 215 16.42 14.09 5.21
CA VAL A 215 15.43 14.38 6.23
C VAL A 215 15.63 15.80 6.76
N GLY A 216 14.66 16.31 7.53
CA GLY A 216 14.74 17.66 8.09
C GLY A 216 14.49 18.76 7.04
N ASN A 217 13.66 18.49 6.03
CA ASN A 217 13.36 19.41 4.93
C ASN A 217 12.60 20.68 5.36
N GLY A 218 11.99 20.68 6.54
CA GLY A 218 11.32 21.85 7.12
C GLY A 218 10.10 22.28 6.30
N SER A 219 10.12 23.52 5.76
CA SER A 219 9.06 24.04 4.89
C SER A 219 9.41 24.00 3.41
N ALA A 220 10.60 23.52 3.05
CA ALA A 220 10.97 23.35 1.66
C ALA A 220 10.03 22.33 0.97
N PRO A 221 9.78 22.44 -0.34
CA PRO A 221 8.86 21.57 -1.06
C PRO A 221 9.46 20.20 -1.37
N TYR A 222 10.13 19.63 -0.37
CA TYR A 222 10.80 18.33 -0.48
C TYR A 222 10.29 17.36 0.57
N HIS A 223 10.33 16.06 0.24
CA HIS A 223 10.06 15.00 1.19
C HIS A 223 11.06 13.85 1.00
N GLY A 224 11.73 13.47 2.09
CA GLY A 224 12.73 12.41 2.07
C GLY A 224 12.20 11.12 2.68
N ARG A 225 12.96 10.03 2.56
CA ARG A 225 14.16 9.90 1.69
C ARG A 225 13.82 9.05 0.48
N ILE A 226 14.11 9.50 -0.70
CA ILE A 226 13.74 8.79 -1.94
C ILE A 226 14.29 7.35 -1.99
N GLY A 227 15.52 7.12 -1.53
CA GLY A 227 16.10 5.78 -1.48
C GLY A 227 15.30 4.82 -0.59
N VAL A 228 14.82 5.30 0.57
CA VAL A 228 13.99 4.56 1.52
C VAL A 228 12.57 4.37 0.97
N LEU A 229 11.97 5.40 0.38
CA LEU A 229 10.64 5.31 -0.22
C LEU A 229 10.61 4.26 -1.35
N LYS A 230 11.65 4.21 -2.21
CA LYS A 230 11.78 3.18 -3.24
C LYS A 230 11.96 1.78 -2.63
N GLN A 231 12.71 1.64 -1.55
CA GLN A 231 12.85 0.38 -0.83
C GLN A 231 11.49 -0.08 -0.30
N TRP A 232 10.75 0.77 0.39
CA TRP A 232 9.43 0.47 0.95
C TRP A 232 8.41 0.10 -0.12
N HIS A 233 8.42 0.82 -1.25
CA HIS A 233 7.58 0.50 -2.40
C HIS A 233 7.80 -0.94 -2.93
N ARG A 234 9.05 -1.43 -2.93
CA ARG A 234 9.37 -2.81 -3.35
C ARG A 234 9.01 -3.86 -2.29
N GLU A 235 9.19 -3.53 -1.02
CA GLU A 235 8.96 -4.44 0.11
C GLU A 235 7.47 -4.62 0.41
N ASP A 236 6.66 -3.60 0.15
CA ASP A 236 5.22 -3.55 0.39
C ASP A 236 4.47 -3.16 -0.91
N PRO A 237 4.26 -4.14 -1.82
CA PRO A 237 3.58 -3.89 -3.09
C PRO A 237 2.09 -3.58 -2.88
N PRO A 238 1.42 -2.89 -3.84
CA PRO A 238 0.00 -2.54 -3.72
C PRO A 238 -0.88 -3.73 -3.39
N ASP A 239 -1.65 -3.64 -2.33
CA ASP A 239 -2.58 -4.66 -1.88
C ASP A 239 -4.03 -4.41 -2.38
N SER A 240 -4.99 -5.20 -1.93
CA SER A 240 -6.40 -5.07 -2.32
C SER A 240 -7.06 -3.83 -1.71
N PHE A 241 -6.65 -3.42 -0.49
CA PHE A 241 -7.19 -2.23 0.17
C PHE A 241 -6.77 -0.97 -0.56
N GLU A 242 -5.49 -0.86 -0.89
CA GLU A 242 -4.94 0.27 -1.63
C GLU A 242 -5.51 0.38 -3.05
N ARG A 243 -5.68 -0.75 -3.75
CA ARG A 243 -6.34 -0.78 -5.07
C ARG A 243 -7.80 -0.35 -4.99
N ASN A 244 -8.56 -0.84 -4.01
CA ASN A 244 -9.94 -0.43 -3.80
C ASN A 244 -10.03 1.08 -3.51
N ARG A 245 -9.13 1.58 -2.66
CA ARG A 245 -9.02 3.00 -2.36
C ARG A 245 -8.82 3.84 -3.63
N ASN A 246 -7.92 3.43 -4.50
CA ASN A 246 -7.66 4.08 -5.78
C ASN A 246 -8.90 4.10 -6.70
N GLU A 247 -9.67 2.98 -6.73
CA GLU A 247 -10.94 2.90 -7.46
C GLU A 247 -12.00 3.85 -6.89
N VAL A 248 -12.18 3.91 -5.57
CA VAL A 248 -13.14 4.80 -4.92
C VAL A 248 -12.79 6.27 -5.19
N ILE A 249 -11.52 6.66 -5.07
CA ILE A 249 -11.08 8.02 -5.39
C ILE A 249 -11.41 8.37 -6.85
N TYR A 250 -11.13 7.46 -7.77
CA TYR A 250 -11.40 7.67 -9.20
C TYR A 250 -12.89 7.76 -9.51
N ASN A 251 -13.65 6.79 -9.04
CA ASN A 251 -15.07 6.65 -9.44
C ASN A 251 -15.97 7.67 -8.74
N GLU A 252 -15.73 7.98 -7.46
CA GLU A 252 -16.66 8.73 -6.63
C GLU A 252 -16.22 10.17 -6.38
N TYR A 253 -14.90 10.46 -6.39
CA TYR A 253 -14.39 11.73 -5.88
C TYR A 253 -13.59 12.53 -6.91
N GLN A 254 -12.34 12.15 -7.18
CA GLN A 254 -11.37 13.00 -7.87
C GLN A 254 -11.26 12.76 -9.36
N ARG A 255 -11.71 11.65 -9.89
CA ARG A 255 -11.63 11.27 -11.31
C ARG A 255 -10.19 11.08 -11.82
N ASN A 256 -9.22 11.03 -10.91
CA ASN A 256 -7.85 10.66 -11.21
C ASN A 256 -7.40 9.47 -10.37
N ARG A 257 -6.26 8.89 -10.74
CA ARG A 257 -5.72 7.66 -10.16
C ARG A 257 -4.29 7.87 -9.71
N ASN A 258 -3.86 7.14 -8.70
CA ASN A 258 -2.43 7.04 -8.38
C ASN A 258 -1.78 6.02 -9.32
N PRO A 259 -0.89 6.45 -10.24
CA PRO A 259 -0.27 5.56 -11.22
C PRO A 259 0.62 4.49 -10.58
N PHE A 260 1.16 4.74 -9.40
CA PHE A 260 2.07 3.80 -8.71
C PHE A 260 1.36 2.67 -7.99
N ILE A 261 0.02 2.73 -7.89
CA ILE A 261 -0.85 1.63 -7.46
C ILE A 261 -1.21 0.75 -8.66
N ASP A 262 -1.53 1.36 -9.80
CA ASP A 262 -1.94 0.65 -11.02
C ASP A 262 -0.76 0.06 -11.79
N ARG A 263 0.38 0.77 -11.79
CA ARG A 263 1.63 0.48 -12.51
C ARG A 263 2.84 0.65 -11.57
N PRO A 264 3.01 -0.20 -10.57
CA PRO A 264 4.07 -0.04 -9.57
C PRO A 264 5.47 0.01 -10.16
N GLU A 265 5.70 -0.64 -11.30
CA GLU A 265 6.97 -0.63 -12.03
C GLU A 265 7.41 0.76 -12.50
N TRP A 266 6.50 1.71 -12.59
CA TRP A 266 6.81 3.07 -13.03
C TRP A 266 7.57 3.90 -11.99
N VAL A 267 7.59 3.50 -10.75
CA VAL A 267 8.46 4.12 -9.74
C VAL A 267 9.94 4.01 -10.16
N GLU A 268 10.38 2.80 -10.52
CA GLU A 268 11.77 2.58 -10.97
C GLU A 268 12.02 3.12 -12.39
N ALA A 269 10.97 3.32 -13.15
CA ALA A 269 11.10 3.90 -14.49
C ALA A 269 11.24 5.43 -14.47
N ILE A 270 10.90 6.10 -13.37
CA ILE A 270 11.03 7.56 -13.20
C ILE A 270 12.28 7.93 -12.41
N TRP A 271 12.51 7.29 -11.25
CA TRP A 271 13.58 7.59 -10.29
C TRP A 271 14.62 6.43 -10.28
#